data_0a11407e301a3633210e038524f430e2
#
_entry.id   0a11407e301a3633210e038524f430e2
#
_cell.length_a   1.000
_cell.length_b   1.000
_cell.length_c   1.000
_cell.angle_alpha   90.00
_cell.angle_beta   90.00
_cell.angle_gamma   90.00
#
_symmetry.space_group_name_H-M   'P 1'
#
loop_
_entity.id
_entity.type
_entity.pdbx_description
1 polymer ?
#
loop_
_entity_poly.entity_id
_entity_poly.type
_entity_poly.pdbx_seq_one_letter_code
_entity_poly.pdbx_strand_id
1 'polypeptide(L)'
;MMLVPARSRVRSLSALCAIALLAALAGGRGGADEPAMPATFVEPPALADKVAKGELPPVQERLPKVPAVAAMAWPGQTMGKHGGDVTLLMATPKDTRLMVVYGYARLVAYDQKYELTPDILQAFEVDQGRIFTFHLRPGHKWSNGDPFTTEDFRYYWEDVANNKDLSPAGAPVQMLVEGEAPKIEVIDETTIRYSWSKPNPQFLPALAGPSPLYIFRPSRYLKQYHGKYVNPDDLKKKLAEYGQHSWAALHNRIDNMYRNDNPALPTLEPWMLATKPPSERYVFKRNPYYYRVDAQGLQLPYLDSVAVQVADSKLIPAKVAAGDADLAARYLRFDNFTLLKESEARGKYKVLLWNSAWGSQVALYPNLNAADPEWRKLVRDVRFRRALSLAIDRGEINQTVYLGLATEGGNTVLAQSPLFDESYLNA
;
A
#
# COMPACT_ATOMS: atom_id res chain seq x y z
N MET A 1 8.87 74.56 19.74
CA MET A 1 7.45 74.96 19.62
C MET A 1 6.67 73.71 19.33
N MET A 2 6.10 73.17 20.36
CA MET A 2 4.69 72.80 20.51
C MET A 2 4.15 71.90 19.40
N LEU A 3 3.53 70.82 19.62
CA LEU A 3 2.69 70.10 20.60
C LEU A 3 2.06 68.94 19.83
N VAL A 4 2.18 67.69 20.31
CA VAL A 4 1.17 66.86 21.01
C VAL A 4 0.01 66.29 20.13
N PRO A 5 -0.58 65.21 20.54
CA PRO A 5 -0.49 63.85 20.03
C PRO A 5 -1.88 63.36 19.51
N ALA A 6 -1.92 62.22 18.80
CA ALA A 6 -3.17 61.50 18.66
C ALA A 6 -3.01 60.02 18.95
N ARG A 7 -3.53 59.62 20.08
CA ARG A 7 -3.99 58.25 20.36
C ARG A 7 -5.08 57.84 19.40
N SER A 8 -4.98 56.64 18.83
CA SER A 8 -6.20 55.85 18.74
C SER A 8 -5.93 54.42 18.22
N ARG A 9 -6.33 53.50 19.06
CA ARG A 9 -7.00 52.26 18.74
C ARG A 9 -6.20 51.13 18.04
N VAL A 10 -5.39 50.48 18.84
CA VAL A 10 -5.13 49.06 18.70
C VAL A 10 -6.17 48.35 19.58
N ARG A 11 -7.29 47.98 19.03
CA ARG A 11 -8.25 47.01 19.59
C ARG A 11 -9.06 46.50 18.40
N SER A 12 -8.78 45.27 17.99
CA SER A 12 -9.69 44.29 17.37
C SER A 12 -9.02 43.39 16.28
N LEU A 13 -7.79 42.97 16.48
CA LEU A 13 -7.23 41.89 15.65
C LEU A 13 -6.94 40.59 16.44
N SER A 14 -7.17 40.62 17.76
CA SER A 14 -6.89 39.43 18.60
C SER A 14 -8.05 38.44 18.73
N ALA A 15 -9.26 38.81 18.25
CA ALA A 15 -10.43 37.94 18.38
C ALA A 15 -10.72 37.08 17.16
N LEU A 16 -10.15 37.39 15.99
CA LEU A 16 -10.34 36.57 14.77
C LEU A 16 -9.30 35.45 14.63
N CYS A 17 -8.12 35.56 15.23
CA CYS A 17 -7.15 34.47 15.25
C CYS A 17 -7.47 33.36 16.27
N ALA A 18 -8.24 33.65 17.31
CA ALA A 18 -8.64 32.65 18.31
C ALA A 18 -9.79 31.73 17.81
N ILE A 19 -10.62 32.20 16.86
CA ILE A 19 -11.70 31.39 16.28
C ILE A 19 -11.18 30.47 15.17
N ALA A 20 -10.13 30.86 14.45
CA ALA A 20 -9.49 30.02 13.46
C ALA A 20 -8.63 28.87 14.06
N LEU A 21 -8.11 29.07 15.30
CA LEU A 21 -7.35 28.03 16.00
C LEU A 21 -8.24 27.02 16.76
N LEU A 22 -9.48 27.38 17.07
CA LEU A 22 -10.46 26.46 17.70
C LEU A 22 -11.20 25.59 16.69
N ALA A 23 -11.23 25.96 15.39
CA ALA A 23 -11.77 25.13 14.33
C ALA A 23 -10.79 24.03 13.85
N ALA A 24 -9.49 24.15 14.17
CA ALA A 24 -8.48 23.14 13.88
C ALA A 24 -8.35 22.03 14.96
N LEU A 25 -9.10 22.14 16.05
CA LEU A 25 -9.15 21.14 17.14
C LEU A 25 -10.46 20.34 17.18
N ALA A 26 -11.41 20.65 16.31
CA ALA A 26 -12.57 19.81 16.06
C ALA A 26 -12.15 18.69 15.11
N GLY A 27 -12.12 17.46 15.62
CA GLY A 27 -11.67 16.22 14.97
C GLY A 27 -11.83 16.24 13.46
N GLY A 28 -10.70 16.18 12.76
CA GLY A 28 -10.68 16.09 11.31
C GLY A 28 -11.41 14.82 10.88
N ARG A 29 -12.67 14.95 10.45
CA ARG A 29 -13.29 13.97 9.58
C ARG A 29 -12.51 14.03 8.28
N GLY A 30 -11.60 13.07 8.08
CA GLY A 30 -10.97 12.84 6.78
C GLY A 30 -12.01 12.32 5.80
N GLY A 31 -12.82 13.23 5.29
CA GLY A 31 -13.72 12.99 4.18
C GLY A 31 -13.20 13.81 3.00
N ALA A 32 -12.43 13.20 2.09
CA ALA A 32 -12.40 13.68 0.72
C ALA A 32 -13.84 13.67 0.20
N ASP A 33 -14.19 14.61 -0.70
CA ASP A 33 -15.48 14.59 -1.40
C ASP A 33 -15.60 13.24 -2.15
N GLU A 34 -16.12 12.20 -1.47
CA GLU A 34 -16.43 10.93 -2.13
C GLU A 34 -17.50 11.23 -3.20
N PRO A 35 -17.32 10.72 -4.43
CA PRO A 35 -18.34 10.87 -5.45
C PRO A 35 -19.68 10.35 -4.95
N ALA A 36 -20.78 10.94 -5.42
CA ALA A 36 -22.12 10.55 -5.01
C ALA A 36 -22.34 9.04 -5.23
N MET A 37 -22.98 8.39 -4.25
CA MET A 37 -23.31 6.97 -4.34
C MET A 37 -24.20 6.70 -5.56
N PRO A 38 -23.83 5.74 -6.45
CA PRO A 38 -24.66 5.40 -7.58
C PRO A 38 -26.01 4.79 -7.14
N ALA A 39 -27.06 5.07 -7.88
CA ALA A 39 -28.41 4.59 -7.56
C ALA A 39 -28.59 3.07 -7.75
N THR A 40 -27.78 2.47 -8.63
CA THR A 40 -27.81 1.03 -8.95
C THR A 40 -26.40 0.49 -9.09
N PHE A 41 -26.24 -0.81 -8.83
CA PHE A 41 -24.96 -1.49 -9.04
C PHE A 41 -25.05 -2.45 -10.22
N VAL A 42 -23.98 -2.54 -11.00
CA VAL A 42 -23.92 -3.33 -12.22
C VAL A 42 -23.12 -4.61 -11.98
N GLU A 43 -23.77 -5.74 -12.28
CA GLU A 43 -23.15 -7.07 -12.21
C GLU A 43 -22.00 -7.19 -13.24
N PRO A 44 -20.77 -7.57 -12.83
CA PRO A 44 -19.71 -7.89 -13.77
C PRO A 44 -20.11 -9.07 -14.68
N PRO A 45 -20.04 -8.95 -16.02
CA PRO A 45 -20.44 -10.04 -16.94
C PRO A 45 -19.75 -11.37 -16.67
N ALA A 46 -18.49 -11.36 -16.25
CA ALA A 46 -17.73 -12.56 -15.89
C ALA A 46 -18.30 -13.34 -14.70
N LEU A 47 -19.17 -12.72 -13.89
CA LEU A 47 -19.81 -13.34 -12.73
C LEU A 47 -21.29 -13.70 -12.97
N ALA A 48 -21.90 -13.22 -14.06
CA ALA A 48 -23.33 -13.36 -14.34
C ALA A 48 -23.81 -14.83 -14.34
N ASP A 49 -23.03 -15.74 -14.92
CA ASP A 49 -23.39 -17.17 -14.95
C ASP A 49 -23.42 -17.79 -13.55
N LYS A 50 -22.49 -17.40 -12.66
CA LYS A 50 -22.47 -17.89 -11.30
C LYS A 50 -23.66 -17.37 -10.50
N VAL A 51 -24.04 -16.11 -10.72
CA VAL A 51 -25.22 -15.52 -10.11
C VAL A 51 -26.49 -16.22 -10.61
N ALA A 52 -26.61 -16.44 -11.91
CA ALA A 52 -27.76 -17.14 -12.49
C ALA A 52 -27.92 -18.58 -11.98
N LYS A 53 -26.81 -19.27 -11.67
CA LYS A 53 -26.80 -20.62 -11.09
C LYS A 53 -26.99 -20.65 -9.56
N GLY A 54 -27.05 -19.50 -8.90
CA GLY A 54 -27.11 -19.42 -7.45
C GLY A 54 -25.80 -19.78 -6.72
N GLU A 55 -24.68 -19.89 -7.45
CA GLU A 55 -23.34 -20.13 -6.90
C GLU A 55 -22.73 -18.89 -6.25
N LEU A 56 -23.24 -17.72 -6.62
CA LEU A 56 -22.83 -16.42 -6.10
C LEU A 56 -24.05 -15.53 -5.90
N PRO A 57 -24.17 -14.79 -4.78
CA PRO A 57 -25.23 -13.79 -4.60
C PRO A 57 -25.13 -12.66 -5.64
N PRO A 58 -26.23 -11.95 -5.94
CA PRO A 58 -26.21 -10.75 -6.79
C PRO A 58 -25.25 -9.68 -6.23
N VAL A 59 -24.76 -8.78 -7.12
CA VAL A 59 -23.77 -7.74 -6.74
C VAL A 59 -24.21 -6.89 -5.54
N GLN A 60 -25.50 -6.57 -5.43
CA GLN A 60 -26.09 -5.78 -4.34
C GLN A 60 -25.91 -6.44 -2.97
N GLU A 61 -25.90 -7.78 -2.91
CA GLU A 61 -25.72 -8.56 -1.69
C GLU A 61 -24.24 -8.83 -1.38
N ARG A 62 -23.36 -8.68 -2.38
CA ARG A 62 -21.92 -8.86 -2.23
C ARG A 62 -21.20 -7.61 -1.75
N LEU A 63 -21.67 -6.45 -2.16
CA LEU A 63 -21.12 -5.16 -1.76
C LEU A 63 -21.47 -4.84 -0.29
N PRO A 64 -20.64 -4.06 0.42
CA PRO A 64 -21.06 -3.47 1.69
C PRO A 64 -22.24 -2.51 1.46
N LYS A 65 -23.00 -2.21 2.53
CA LYS A 65 -24.16 -1.27 2.45
C LYS A 65 -23.77 0.10 1.89
N VAL A 66 -22.53 0.53 2.16
CA VAL A 66 -21.94 1.77 1.66
C VAL A 66 -20.59 1.40 1.01
N PRO A 67 -20.56 1.00 -0.28
CA PRO A 67 -19.31 0.73 -0.97
C PRO A 67 -18.47 2.00 -1.14
N ALA A 68 -17.16 1.87 -1.32
CA ALA A 68 -16.31 2.99 -1.69
C ALA A 68 -16.54 3.35 -3.17
N VAL A 69 -16.79 4.63 -3.46
CA VAL A 69 -16.94 5.11 -4.83
C VAL A 69 -15.59 5.64 -5.32
N ALA A 70 -15.06 5.05 -6.39
CA ALA A 70 -13.78 5.46 -6.94
C ALA A 70 -13.90 6.83 -7.62
N ALA A 71 -13.08 7.79 -7.17
CA ALA A 71 -12.97 9.09 -7.82
C ALA A 71 -12.13 8.97 -9.10
N MET A 72 -12.54 9.66 -10.18
CA MET A 72 -11.72 9.87 -11.39
C MET A 72 -10.83 11.09 -11.15
N ALA A 73 -9.78 10.90 -10.43
CA ALA A 73 -9.04 11.98 -9.81
C ALA A 73 -7.81 12.44 -10.63
N TRP A 74 -7.31 11.63 -11.59
CA TRP A 74 -6.14 11.97 -12.39
C TRP A 74 -6.54 12.61 -13.73
N PRO A 75 -5.81 13.65 -14.19
CA PRO A 75 -6.07 14.24 -15.50
C PRO A 75 -6.05 13.19 -16.63
N GLY A 76 -7.08 13.18 -17.45
CA GLY A 76 -7.24 12.21 -18.55
C GLY A 76 -7.72 10.81 -18.14
N GLN A 77 -7.98 10.57 -16.86
CA GLN A 77 -8.62 9.34 -16.40
C GLN A 77 -10.07 9.30 -16.87
N THR A 78 -10.51 8.15 -17.35
CA THR A 78 -11.89 7.89 -17.78
C THR A 78 -12.41 6.62 -17.12
N MET A 79 -13.72 6.51 -17.00
CA MET A 79 -14.33 5.27 -16.53
C MET A 79 -14.04 4.13 -17.50
N GLY A 80 -13.73 2.95 -16.95
CA GLY A 80 -13.45 1.76 -17.72
C GLY A 80 -14.70 0.98 -18.10
N LYS A 81 -14.48 -0.19 -18.64
CA LYS A 81 -15.52 -1.19 -18.96
C LYS A 81 -15.11 -2.53 -18.37
N HIS A 82 -16.08 -3.31 -17.91
CA HIS A 82 -15.82 -4.67 -17.47
C HIS A 82 -15.28 -5.54 -18.59
N GLY A 83 -14.33 -6.40 -18.28
CA GLY A 83 -13.77 -7.40 -19.16
C GLY A 83 -12.28 -7.26 -19.41
N GLY A 84 -11.73 -8.26 -20.05
CA GLY A 84 -10.33 -8.33 -20.42
C GLY A 84 -9.39 -8.77 -19.32
N ASP A 85 -8.18 -9.08 -19.76
CA ASP A 85 -7.09 -9.57 -18.92
C ASP A 85 -5.88 -8.66 -19.11
N VAL A 86 -5.02 -8.61 -18.11
CA VAL A 86 -3.72 -7.93 -18.17
C VAL A 86 -2.59 -8.92 -17.92
N THR A 87 -1.54 -8.86 -18.74
CA THR A 87 -0.33 -9.68 -18.58
C THR A 87 0.81 -8.84 -18.04
N LEU A 88 1.44 -9.32 -16.96
CA LEU A 88 2.63 -8.77 -16.33
C LEU A 88 3.80 -9.73 -16.49
N LEU A 89 5.02 -9.22 -16.64
CA LEU A 89 6.25 -10.01 -16.63
C LEU A 89 6.99 -9.78 -15.30
N MET A 90 7.42 -10.87 -14.67
CA MET A 90 8.20 -10.85 -13.43
C MET A 90 9.32 -11.89 -13.49
N ALA A 91 10.42 -11.68 -12.72
CA ALA A 91 11.56 -12.56 -12.82
C ALA A 91 11.46 -13.80 -11.92
N THR A 92 10.70 -13.74 -10.85
CA THR A 92 10.57 -14.85 -9.89
C THR A 92 9.14 -15.03 -9.41
N PRO A 93 8.72 -16.23 -9.01
CA PRO A 93 7.42 -16.46 -8.38
C PRO A 93 7.17 -15.59 -7.14
N LYS A 94 8.23 -15.20 -6.43
CA LYS A 94 8.16 -14.33 -5.26
C LYS A 94 7.65 -12.91 -5.61
N ASP A 95 7.81 -12.48 -6.84
CA ASP A 95 7.39 -11.14 -7.27
C ASP A 95 5.86 -10.99 -7.35
N THR A 96 5.11 -12.09 -7.34
CA THR A 96 3.64 -12.08 -7.24
C THR A 96 3.14 -11.31 -6.00
N ARG A 97 3.98 -11.14 -4.97
CA ARG A 97 3.70 -10.25 -3.81
C ARG A 97 3.36 -8.82 -4.20
N LEU A 98 3.81 -8.37 -5.39
CA LEU A 98 3.50 -7.03 -5.89
C LEU A 98 2.03 -6.86 -6.25
N MET A 99 1.26 -7.92 -6.37
CA MET A 99 -0.19 -7.82 -6.54
C MET A 99 -0.86 -7.08 -5.37
N VAL A 100 -0.31 -7.16 -4.16
CA VAL A 100 -0.74 -6.36 -3.01
C VAL A 100 -0.46 -4.86 -3.21
N VAL A 101 0.66 -4.50 -3.88
CA VAL A 101 0.99 -3.11 -4.22
C VAL A 101 0.10 -2.59 -5.34
N TYR A 102 -0.11 -3.39 -6.38
CA TYR A 102 -0.95 -3.01 -7.54
C TYR A 102 -2.43 -2.94 -7.19
N GLY A 103 -2.91 -3.80 -6.30
CA GLY A 103 -4.27 -3.77 -5.80
C GLY A 103 -4.57 -2.56 -4.92
N TYR A 104 -3.61 -2.20 -4.09
CA TYR A 104 -3.63 -1.06 -3.17
C TYR A 104 -4.95 -0.94 -2.39
N ALA A 105 -5.44 -2.05 -1.83
CA ALA A 105 -6.55 -2.04 -0.87
C ALA A 105 -5.98 -1.86 0.55
N ARG A 106 -6.24 -0.72 1.19
CA ARG A 106 -5.66 -0.30 2.48
C ARG A 106 -6.75 0.10 3.45
N LEU A 107 -6.51 0.00 4.76
CA LEU A 107 -7.47 0.55 5.73
C LEU A 107 -7.68 2.04 5.49
N VAL A 108 -6.59 2.77 5.34
CA VAL A 108 -6.53 4.16 4.90
C VAL A 108 -5.56 4.26 3.72
N ALA A 109 -5.79 5.16 2.79
CA ALA A 109 -4.98 5.34 1.60
C ALA A 109 -4.53 6.80 1.46
N TYR A 110 -3.48 7.04 0.71
CA TYR A 110 -3.11 8.39 0.30
C TYR A 110 -3.90 8.82 -0.93
N ASP A 111 -4.45 10.03 -0.87
CA ASP A 111 -5.01 10.70 -2.04
C ASP A 111 -3.92 11.35 -2.91
N GLN A 112 -4.32 12.12 -3.93
CA GLN A 112 -3.40 12.84 -4.83
C GLN A 112 -2.63 13.97 -4.17
N LYS A 113 -3.10 14.49 -3.03
CA LYS A 113 -2.45 15.53 -2.24
C LYS A 113 -1.56 14.93 -1.15
N TYR A 114 -1.41 13.59 -1.13
CA TYR A 114 -0.75 12.84 -0.07
C TYR A 114 -1.43 12.98 1.29
N GLU A 115 -2.73 13.26 1.30
CA GLU A 115 -3.55 13.25 2.51
C GLU A 115 -4.10 11.84 2.76
N LEU A 116 -4.19 11.46 4.04
CA LEU A 116 -4.73 10.16 4.42
C LEU A 116 -6.25 10.18 4.39
N THR A 117 -6.84 9.31 3.61
CA THR A 117 -8.28 9.16 3.42
C THR A 117 -8.75 7.74 3.74
N PRO A 118 -10.01 7.54 4.15
CA PRO A 118 -10.57 6.19 4.30
C PRO A 118 -10.55 5.43 2.99
N ASP A 119 -10.32 4.09 3.06
CA ASP A 119 -10.39 3.21 1.88
C ASP A 119 -11.19 1.93 2.20
N ILE A 120 -10.58 0.88 2.78
CA ILE A 120 -11.33 -0.26 3.34
C ILE A 120 -12.25 0.22 4.46
N LEU A 121 -11.75 1.13 5.31
CA LEU A 121 -12.59 1.81 6.30
C LEU A 121 -13.65 2.68 5.61
N GLN A 122 -14.80 2.80 6.23
CA GLN A 122 -15.79 3.82 5.85
C GLN A 122 -15.38 5.20 6.35
N ALA A 123 -14.84 5.26 7.58
CA ALA A 123 -14.37 6.49 8.20
C ALA A 123 -13.32 6.17 9.28
N PHE A 124 -12.56 7.17 9.68
CA PHE A 124 -11.75 7.14 10.88
C PHE A 124 -11.74 8.49 11.58
N GLU A 125 -11.54 8.45 12.89
CA GLU A 125 -11.42 9.63 13.74
C GLU A 125 -10.10 9.58 14.50
N VAL A 126 -9.48 10.73 14.68
CA VAL A 126 -8.23 10.88 15.44
C VAL A 126 -8.43 11.94 16.51
N ASP A 127 -8.25 11.56 17.76
CA ASP A 127 -8.24 12.50 18.89
C ASP A 127 -6.84 12.62 19.47
N GLN A 128 -6.32 13.85 19.52
CA GLN A 128 -5.00 14.23 20.08
C GLN A 128 -3.82 13.43 19.48
N GLY A 129 -3.99 12.82 18.28
CA GLY A 129 -2.97 11.97 17.66
C GLY A 129 -2.67 10.66 18.42
N ARG A 130 -3.46 10.30 19.45
CA ARG A 130 -3.26 9.13 20.31
C ARG A 130 -4.45 8.20 20.46
N ILE A 131 -5.64 8.61 20.05
CA ILE A 131 -6.85 7.81 20.01
C ILE A 131 -7.32 7.76 18.57
N PHE A 132 -7.46 6.54 18.03
CA PHE A 132 -7.89 6.30 16.66
C PHE A 132 -9.11 5.40 16.69
N THR A 133 -10.25 5.91 16.21
CA THR A 133 -11.50 5.14 16.09
C THR A 133 -11.74 4.83 14.63
N PHE A 134 -11.86 3.57 14.29
CA PHE A 134 -12.06 3.07 12.93
C PHE A 134 -13.48 2.57 12.76
N HIS A 135 -14.13 2.98 11.68
CA HIS A 135 -15.46 2.55 11.29
C HIS A 135 -15.37 1.71 10.03
N LEU A 136 -15.74 0.44 10.13
CA LEU A 136 -15.79 -0.48 9.00
C LEU A 136 -17.06 -0.21 8.17
N ARG A 137 -17.04 -0.61 6.90
CA ARG A 137 -18.23 -0.57 6.04
C ARG A 137 -19.19 -1.70 6.45
N PRO A 138 -20.43 -1.40 6.89
CA PRO A 138 -21.38 -2.44 7.29
C PRO A 138 -21.67 -3.44 6.16
N GLY A 139 -21.57 -4.73 6.45
CA GLY A 139 -21.79 -5.80 5.49
C GLY A 139 -20.61 -6.05 4.55
N HIS A 140 -19.43 -5.48 4.80
CA HIS A 140 -18.20 -5.79 4.07
C HIS A 140 -17.84 -7.27 4.24
N LYS A 141 -17.32 -7.89 3.18
CA LYS A 141 -17.00 -9.30 3.14
C LYS A 141 -15.59 -9.56 2.61
N TRP A 142 -14.99 -10.63 3.10
CA TRP A 142 -13.81 -11.23 2.51
C TRP A 142 -14.13 -11.84 1.14
N SER A 143 -13.11 -12.11 0.34
CA SER A 143 -13.24 -12.68 -1.01
C SER A 143 -13.94 -14.04 -1.08
N ASN A 144 -14.03 -14.77 0.02
CA ASN A 144 -14.77 -16.02 0.17
C ASN A 144 -16.22 -15.83 0.65
N GLY A 145 -16.66 -14.59 0.86
CA GLY A 145 -18.00 -14.24 1.33
C GLY A 145 -18.17 -14.18 2.86
N ASP A 146 -17.15 -14.54 3.64
CA ASP A 146 -17.17 -14.36 5.10
C ASP A 146 -17.28 -12.87 5.46
N PRO A 147 -18.01 -12.50 6.53
CA PRO A 147 -18.07 -11.11 6.96
C PRO A 147 -16.71 -10.61 7.43
N PHE A 148 -16.37 -9.37 7.05
CA PHE A 148 -15.23 -8.62 7.57
C PHE A 148 -15.70 -7.71 8.70
N THR A 149 -15.25 -7.98 9.92
CA THR A 149 -15.73 -7.31 11.14
C THR A 149 -14.58 -6.99 12.09
N THR A 150 -14.89 -6.32 13.20
CA THR A 150 -13.94 -6.04 14.28
C THR A 150 -13.36 -7.30 14.93
N GLU A 151 -14.00 -8.46 14.77
CA GLU A 151 -13.43 -9.75 15.19
C GLU A 151 -12.12 -10.10 14.48
N ASP A 152 -11.95 -9.67 13.21
CA ASP A 152 -10.73 -9.88 12.44
C ASP A 152 -9.55 -9.09 13.01
N PHE A 153 -9.83 -7.92 13.59
CA PHE A 153 -8.86 -7.07 14.30
C PHE A 153 -8.55 -7.60 15.69
N ARG A 154 -9.59 -7.99 16.47
CA ARG A 154 -9.42 -8.62 17.78
C ARG A 154 -8.57 -9.89 17.66
N TYR A 155 -8.90 -10.77 16.70
CA TYR A 155 -8.14 -11.99 16.43
C TYR A 155 -6.68 -11.69 16.12
N TYR A 156 -6.42 -10.72 15.25
CA TYR A 156 -5.04 -10.31 14.97
C TYR A 156 -4.31 -9.90 16.25
N TRP A 157 -4.92 -9.04 17.04
CA TRP A 157 -4.25 -8.48 18.22
C TRP A 157 -4.05 -9.51 19.33
N GLU A 158 -5.12 -10.18 19.72
CA GLU A 158 -5.10 -11.08 20.87
C GLU A 158 -4.49 -12.46 20.54
N ASP A 159 -4.83 -13.02 19.38
CA ASP A 159 -4.49 -14.39 19.05
C ASP A 159 -3.25 -14.50 18.16
N VAL A 160 -2.83 -13.43 17.47
CA VAL A 160 -1.66 -13.44 16.58
C VAL A 160 -0.54 -12.53 17.10
N ALA A 161 -0.75 -11.22 17.23
CA ALA A 161 0.31 -10.28 17.57
C ALA A 161 0.85 -10.44 19.00
N ASN A 162 -0.02 -10.77 19.96
CA ASN A 162 0.34 -11.03 21.35
C ASN A 162 0.58 -12.51 21.68
N ASN A 163 0.53 -13.38 20.68
CA ASN A 163 0.86 -14.79 20.83
C ASN A 163 2.35 -15.02 20.62
N LYS A 164 3.05 -15.50 21.65
CA LYS A 164 4.51 -15.69 21.60
C LYS A 164 4.97 -16.76 20.61
N ASP A 165 4.11 -17.76 20.31
CA ASP A 165 4.43 -18.80 19.33
C ASP A 165 4.32 -18.26 17.89
N LEU A 166 3.34 -17.39 17.62
CA LEU A 166 3.11 -16.77 16.31
C LEU A 166 3.98 -15.53 16.09
N SER A 167 4.15 -14.71 17.11
CA SER A 167 4.85 -13.43 17.07
C SER A 167 5.91 -13.36 18.19
N PRO A 168 7.00 -14.11 18.11
CA PRO A 168 8.02 -14.15 19.17
C PRO A 168 8.71 -12.80 19.38
N ALA A 169 8.76 -11.94 18.35
CA ALA A 169 9.28 -10.57 18.43
C ALA A 169 8.27 -9.57 19.07
N GLY A 170 7.05 -10.00 19.35
CA GLY A 170 5.99 -9.14 19.88
C GLY A 170 5.27 -8.33 18.80
N ALA A 171 4.52 -7.31 19.24
CA ALA A 171 3.76 -6.43 18.36
C ALA A 171 4.69 -5.62 17.42
N PRO A 172 4.21 -5.25 16.22
CA PRO A 172 4.97 -4.40 15.29
C PRO A 172 5.37 -3.07 15.93
N VAL A 173 6.58 -2.60 15.62
CA VAL A 173 7.14 -1.36 16.20
C VAL A 173 6.26 -0.13 15.94
N GLN A 174 5.55 -0.08 14.82
CA GLN A 174 4.61 1.01 14.49
C GLN A 174 3.39 1.07 15.43
N MET A 175 3.13 -0.02 16.16
CA MET A 175 2.09 -0.08 17.18
C MET A 175 2.62 0.25 18.58
N LEU A 176 3.91 0.52 18.73
CA LEU A 176 4.54 0.83 20.03
C LEU A 176 4.90 2.31 20.10
N VAL A 177 4.54 2.96 21.21
CA VAL A 177 4.95 4.32 21.53
C VAL A 177 5.83 4.27 22.81
N GLU A 178 7.12 4.49 22.66
CA GLU A 178 8.09 4.33 23.77
C GLU A 178 7.99 2.97 24.48
N GLY A 179 7.65 1.91 23.70
CA GLY A 179 7.46 0.55 24.22
C GLY A 179 6.04 0.26 24.71
N GLU A 180 5.16 1.26 24.82
CA GLU A 180 3.76 1.09 25.18
C GLU A 180 2.97 0.53 23.99
N ALA A 181 2.28 -0.59 24.17
CA ALA A 181 1.34 -1.16 23.22
C ALA A 181 -0.03 -0.45 23.30
N PRO A 182 -0.84 -0.44 22.22
CA PRO A 182 -2.16 0.18 22.27
C PRO A 182 -3.10 -0.57 23.22
N LYS A 183 -3.97 0.18 23.87
CA LYS A 183 -5.24 -0.37 24.36
C LYS A 183 -6.19 -0.48 23.17
N ILE A 184 -6.70 -1.68 22.93
CA ILE A 184 -7.67 -1.94 21.86
C ILE A 184 -9.04 -2.17 22.49
N GLU A 185 -10.07 -1.56 21.92
CA GLU A 185 -11.44 -1.62 22.40
C GLU A 185 -12.36 -1.91 21.21
N VAL A 186 -12.97 -3.09 21.20
CA VAL A 186 -14.04 -3.44 20.27
C VAL A 186 -15.34 -2.82 20.78
N ILE A 187 -15.86 -1.80 20.09
CA ILE A 187 -17.08 -1.08 20.49
C ILE A 187 -18.30 -1.84 19.98
N ASP A 188 -18.28 -2.24 18.71
CA ASP A 188 -19.30 -3.07 18.07
C ASP A 188 -18.70 -3.86 16.88
N GLU A 189 -19.53 -4.54 16.08
CA GLU A 189 -19.07 -5.35 14.93
C GLU A 189 -18.39 -4.52 13.83
N THR A 190 -18.56 -3.20 13.82
CA THR A 190 -18.05 -2.29 12.79
C THR A 190 -17.18 -1.17 13.34
N THR A 191 -17.05 -1.06 14.66
CA THR A 191 -16.31 0.03 15.31
C THR A 191 -15.26 -0.48 16.27
N ILE A 192 -14.00 -0.10 16.04
CA ILE A 192 -12.86 -0.47 16.89
C ILE A 192 -12.00 0.75 17.19
N ARG A 193 -11.46 0.82 18.41
CA ARG A 193 -10.61 1.92 18.89
C ARG A 193 -9.26 1.43 19.33
N TYR A 194 -8.23 2.19 18.93
CA TYR A 194 -6.85 2.05 19.36
C TYR A 194 -6.45 3.29 20.16
N SER A 195 -5.85 3.13 21.34
CA SER A 195 -5.45 4.28 22.14
C SER A 195 -4.11 4.05 22.85
N TRP A 196 -3.32 5.12 22.97
CA TRP A 196 -2.05 5.19 23.68
C TRP A 196 -2.08 6.35 24.68
N SER A 197 -1.14 6.36 25.64
CA SER A 197 -0.96 7.47 26.56
C SER A 197 -0.38 8.71 25.87
N LYS A 198 0.41 8.51 24.80
CA LYS A 198 1.07 9.55 23.98
C LYS A 198 0.69 9.44 22.52
N PRO A 199 0.88 10.51 21.72
CA PRO A 199 0.61 10.46 20.26
C PRO A 199 1.43 9.40 19.53
N ASN A 200 0.79 8.74 18.54
CA ASN A 200 1.44 7.82 17.61
C ASN A 200 1.33 8.34 16.16
N PRO A 201 2.25 9.20 15.71
CA PRO A 201 2.19 9.80 14.38
C PRO A 201 2.47 8.80 13.25
N GLN A 202 3.04 7.63 13.56
CA GLN A 202 3.39 6.61 12.57
C GLN A 202 2.23 5.64 12.26
N PHE A 203 1.20 5.58 13.11
CA PHE A 203 0.19 4.53 13.03
C PHE A 203 -0.62 4.58 11.72
N LEU A 204 -1.25 5.71 11.38
CA LEU A 204 -2.01 5.83 10.12
C LEU A 204 -1.12 5.71 8.87
N PRO A 205 0.04 6.40 8.78
CA PRO A 205 0.95 6.21 7.64
C PRO A 205 1.38 4.76 7.42
N ALA A 206 1.58 4.00 8.50
CA ALA A 206 1.93 2.58 8.41
C ALA A 206 0.81 1.72 7.79
N LEU A 207 -0.45 2.11 7.97
CA LEU A 207 -1.60 1.40 7.37
C LEU A 207 -1.76 1.69 5.87
N ALA A 208 -1.22 2.82 5.37
CA ALA A 208 -1.39 3.31 4.00
C ALA A 208 -0.23 2.95 3.06
N GLY A 209 0.90 2.51 3.58
CA GLY A 209 2.12 2.26 2.81
C GLY A 209 1.99 1.15 1.76
N PRO A 210 2.98 1.03 0.84
CA PRO A 210 3.01 -0.05 -0.15
C PRO A 210 3.19 -1.45 0.48
N SER A 211 3.82 -1.51 1.65
CA SER A 211 3.85 -2.68 2.53
C SER A 211 3.15 -2.32 3.83
N PRO A 212 1.81 -2.33 3.85
CA PRO A 212 1.05 -1.80 4.96
C PRO A 212 1.19 -2.65 6.21
N LEU A 213 1.01 -2.02 7.35
CA LEU A 213 0.80 -2.71 8.61
C LEU A 213 -0.61 -3.33 8.61
N TYR A 214 -0.67 -4.64 8.45
CA TYR A 214 -1.95 -5.36 8.53
C TYR A 214 -2.31 -5.66 9.99
N ILE A 215 -3.31 -4.96 10.51
CA ILE A 215 -3.82 -5.11 11.88
C ILE A 215 -5.13 -5.93 11.95
N PHE A 216 -5.39 -6.71 10.93
CA PHE A 216 -6.55 -7.60 10.81
C PHE A 216 -6.18 -8.88 10.06
N ARG A 217 -6.94 -9.94 10.27
CA ARG A 217 -6.74 -11.24 9.62
C ARG A 217 -8.10 -11.91 9.38
N PRO A 218 -8.25 -12.74 8.32
CA PRO A 218 -9.47 -13.51 8.08
C PRO A 218 -9.68 -14.55 9.19
N SER A 219 -10.24 -14.11 10.30
CA SER A 219 -10.32 -14.85 11.57
C SER A 219 -11.03 -16.19 11.42
N ARG A 220 -12.17 -16.24 10.71
CA ARG A 220 -12.92 -17.49 10.47
C ARG A 220 -12.07 -18.54 9.74
N TYR A 221 -11.32 -18.10 8.74
CA TYR A 221 -10.44 -18.98 7.98
C TYR A 221 -9.24 -19.44 8.81
N LEU A 222 -8.55 -18.52 9.49
CA LEU A 222 -7.30 -18.83 10.20
C LEU A 222 -7.49 -19.58 11.51
N LYS A 223 -8.63 -19.43 12.20
CA LYS A 223 -8.97 -20.21 13.39
C LYS A 223 -8.89 -21.71 13.14
N GLN A 224 -9.11 -22.18 11.90
CA GLN A 224 -8.97 -23.58 11.51
C GLN A 224 -7.54 -24.13 11.60
N TYR A 225 -6.54 -23.26 11.75
CA TYR A 225 -5.11 -23.59 11.83
C TYR A 225 -4.46 -23.13 13.13
N HIS A 226 -5.24 -22.58 14.07
CA HIS A 226 -4.74 -22.01 15.31
C HIS A 226 -4.91 -22.95 16.49
N GLY A 227 -3.83 -23.19 17.26
CA GLY A 227 -3.81 -24.14 18.36
C GLY A 227 -4.84 -23.93 19.47
N LYS A 228 -5.36 -22.69 19.64
CA LYS A 228 -6.43 -22.36 20.60
C LYS A 228 -7.81 -22.87 20.17
N TYR A 229 -8.06 -22.99 18.85
CA TYR A 229 -9.40 -23.20 18.29
C TYR A 229 -9.60 -24.58 17.68
N VAL A 230 -8.52 -25.29 17.35
CA VAL A 230 -8.56 -26.60 16.68
C VAL A 230 -8.28 -27.71 17.67
N ASN A 231 -9.04 -28.81 17.56
CA ASN A 231 -8.76 -30.04 18.30
C ASN A 231 -7.33 -30.52 17.98
N PRO A 232 -6.53 -30.96 18.98
CA PRO A 232 -5.15 -31.41 18.79
C PRO A 232 -4.96 -32.50 17.74
N ASP A 233 -5.88 -33.46 17.62
CA ASP A 233 -5.79 -34.55 16.66
C ASP A 233 -6.02 -34.05 15.22
N ASP A 234 -6.96 -33.13 15.01
CA ASP A 234 -7.21 -32.52 13.71
C ASP A 234 -6.08 -31.58 13.32
N LEU A 235 -5.51 -30.86 14.29
CA LEU A 235 -4.33 -30.04 14.07
C LEU A 235 -3.12 -30.90 13.64
N LYS A 236 -2.92 -32.05 14.28
CA LYS A 236 -1.87 -33.01 13.91
C LYS A 236 -2.02 -33.53 12.48
N LYS A 237 -3.26 -33.83 12.03
CA LYS A 237 -3.54 -34.23 10.65
C LYS A 237 -3.16 -33.11 9.68
N LYS A 238 -3.54 -31.86 9.97
CA LYS A 238 -3.18 -30.70 9.14
C LYS A 238 -1.68 -30.46 9.11
N LEU A 239 -0.98 -30.63 10.22
CA LEU A 239 0.49 -30.53 10.24
C LEU A 239 1.14 -31.55 9.30
N ALA A 240 0.67 -32.79 9.29
CA ALA A 240 1.16 -33.82 8.39
C ALA A 240 0.85 -33.50 6.92
N GLU A 241 -0.38 -33.06 6.62
CA GLU A 241 -0.83 -32.64 5.28
C GLU A 241 0.05 -31.52 4.68
N TYR A 242 0.37 -30.52 5.49
CA TYR A 242 1.16 -29.36 5.05
C TYR A 242 2.67 -29.51 5.29
N GLY A 243 3.12 -30.63 5.82
CA GLY A 243 4.55 -30.89 6.11
C GLY A 243 5.14 -29.90 7.10
N GLN A 244 4.36 -29.49 8.12
CA GLN A 244 4.79 -28.54 9.14
C GLN A 244 5.07 -29.22 10.48
N HIS A 245 6.04 -28.68 11.24
CA HIS A 245 6.47 -29.25 12.51
C HIS A 245 5.75 -28.65 13.73
N SER A 246 5.09 -27.50 13.58
CA SER A 246 4.33 -26.86 14.64
C SER A 246 3.10 -26.14 14.07
N TRP A 247 2.09 -25.97 14.92
CA TRP A 247 0.88 -25.23 14.55
C TRP A 247 1.20 -23.76 14.23
N ALA A 248 2.15 -23.16 14.93
CA ALA A 248 2.56 -21.76 14.66
C ALA A 248 3.22 -21.62 13.30
N ALA A 249 4.10 -22.58 12.91
CA ALA A 249 4.70 -22.58 11.58
C ALA A 249 3.64 -22.77 10.48
N LEU A 250 2.66 -23.67 10.72
CA LEU A 250 1.53 -23.86 9.81
C LEU A 250 0.69 -22.58 9.68
N HIS A 251 0.26 -21.99 10.80
CA HIS A 251 -0.55 -20.78 10.81
C HIS A 251 0.16 -19.63 10.08
N ASN A 252 1.44 -19.35 10.40
CA ASN A 252 2.23 -18.30 9.77
C ASN A 252 2.45 -18.55 8.26
N ARG A 253 2.53 -19.80 7.83
CA ARG A 253 2.58 -20.15 6.41
C ARG A 253 1.25 -19.86 5.71
N ILE A 254 0.14 -20.26 6.33
CA ILE A 254 -1.22 -20.09 5.78
C ILE A 254 -1.62 -18.62 5.75
N ASP A 255 -1.24 -17.82 6.75
CA ASP A 255 -1.55 -16.39 6.91
C ASP A 255 -0.68 -15.45 6.03
N ASN A 256 0.17 -15.97 5.18
CA ASN A 256 1.10 -15.13 4.44
C ASN A 256 0.53 -14.63 3.11
N MET A 257 -0.14 -13.47 3.12
CA MET A 257 -0.74 -12.85 1.95
C MET A 257 0.27 -12.38 0.88
N TYR A 258 1.55 -12.23 1.25
CA TYR A 258 2.61 -11.88 0.28
C TYR A 258 3.20 -13.08 -0.43
N ARG A 259 2.97 -14.29 0.06
CA ARG A 259 3.62 -15.49 -0.48
C ARG A 259 2.93 -16.03 -1.71
N ASN A 260 1.64 -15.82 -1.86
CA ASN A 260 0.81 -16.29 -2.96
C ASN A 260 0.97 -17.80 -3.27
N ASP A 261 1.06 -18.63 -2.22
CA ASP A 261 1.08 -20.09 -2.31
C ASP A 261 -0.17 -20.75 -1.72
N ASN A 262 -1.08 -19.96 -1.21
CA ASN A 262 -2.36 -20.38 -0.64
C ASN A 262 -3.54 -19.69 -1.34
N PRO A 263 -4.07 -20.24 -2.45
CA PRO A 263 -5.23 -19.67 -3.15
C PRO A 263 -6.52 -19.63 -2.33
N ALA A 264 -6.58 -20.38 -1.22
CA ALA A 264 -7.74 -20.41 -0.33
C ALA A 264 -7.73 -19.29 0.72
N LEU A 265 -6.61 -18.55 0.89
CA LEU A 265 -6.52 -17.45 1.82
C LEU A 265 -7.46 -16.31 1.38
N PRO A 266 -8.48 -15.95 2.18
CA PRO A 266 -9.35 -14.82 1.87
C PRO A 266 -8.59 -13.51 1.83
N THR A 267 -8.97 -12.62 0.93
CA THR A 267 -8.35 -11.31 0.76
C THR A 267 -9.41 -10.21 0.58
N LEU A 268 -9.02 -8.97 0.87
CA LEU A 268 -9.80 -7.76 0.53
C LEU A 268 -9.24 -7.07 -0.73
N GLU A 269 -8.18 -7.61 -1.33
CA GLU A 269 -7.61 -7.09 -2.57
C GLU A 269 -8.54 -7.31 -3.77
N PRO A 270 -8.41 -6.51 -4.84
CA PRO A 270 -9.29 -6.61 -6.02
C PRO A 270 -9.15 -7.91 -6.80
N TRP A 271 -8.02 -8.60 -6.69
CA TRP A 271 -7.76 -9.88 -7.35
C TRP A 271 -7.29 -10.95 -6.37
N MET A 272 -7.78 -12.17 -6.56
CA MET A 272 -7.47 -13.36 -5.76
C MET A 272 -6.60 -14.31 -6.56
N LEU A 273 -5.59 -14.90 -5.94
CA LEU A 273 -4.79 -15.95 -6.55
C LEU A 273 -5.67 -17.16 -6.92
N ALA A 274 -5.60 -17.61 -8.20
CA ALA A 274 -6.29 -18.79 -8.68
C ALA A 274 -5.33 -19.96 -9.01
N THR A 275 -4.06 -19.67 -9.25
CA THR A 275 -3.05 -20.69 -9.61
C THR A 275 -2.40 -21.28 -8.38
N LYS A 276 -2.34 -22.61 -8.32
CA LYS A 276 -1.57 -23.32 -7.29
C LYS A 276 -0.08 -23.40 -7.73
N PRO A 277 0.88 -23.05 -6.85
CA PRO A 277 2.30 -23.24 -7.13
C PRO A 277 2.69 -24.75 -7.07
N PRO A 278 3.82 -25.14 -7.72
CA PRO A 278 4.71 -24.30 -8.53
C PRO A 278 4.11 -23.99 -9.92
N SER A 279 4.37 -22.80 -10.44
CA SER A 279 3.94 -22.39 -11.77
C SER A 279 4.86 -21.31 -12.34
N GLU A 280 4.97 -21.25 -13.66
CA GLU A 280 5.60 -20.14 -14.39
C GLU A 280 4.59 -19.05 -14.78
N ARG A 281 3.30 -19.34 -14.63
CA ARG A 281 2.21 -18.41 -14.91
C ARG A 281 1.22 -18.42 -13.76
N TYR A 282 1.12 -17.32 -13.04
CA TYR A 282 0.17 -17.11 -11.95
C TYR A 282 -1.00 -16.28 -12.46
N VAL A 283 -2.21 -16.78 -12.27
CA VAL A 283 -3.44 -16.07 -12.62
C VAL A 283 -4.13 -15.60 -11.35
N PHE A 284 -4.44 -14.32 -11.33
CA PHE A 284 -5.26 -13.70 -10.31
C PHE A 284 -6.60 -13.34 -10.92
N LYS A 285 -7.70 -13.81 -10.33
CA LYS A 285 -9.06 -13.53 -10.78
C LYS A 285 -9.70 -12.43 -9.96
N ARG A 286 -10.65 -11.75 -10.55
CA ARG A 286 -11.49 -10.75 -9.89
C ARG A 286 -12.02 -11.26 -8.54
N ASN A 287 -11.92 -10.45 -7.49
CA ASN A 287 -12.59 -10.68 -6.22
C ASN A 287 -14.09 -10.32 -6.37
N PRO A 288 -15.01 -11.27 -6.23
CA PRO A 288 -16.43 -11.01 -6.41
C PRO A 288 -17.04 -10.15 -5.29
N TYR A 289 -16.36 -10.04 -4.16
CA TYR A 289 -16.78 -9.25 -2.99
C TYR A 289 -15.98 -7.94 -2.83
N TYR A 290 -15.26 -7.50 -3.88
CA TYR A 290 -14.50 -6.27 -3.79
C TYR A 290 -15.41 -5.07 -3.54
N TYR A 291 -15.06 -4.26 -2.56
CA TYR A 291 -15.93 -3.24 -1.94
C TYR A 291 -16.04 -1.92 -2.70
N ARG A 292 -15.31 -1.74 -3.80
CA ARG A 292 -15.30 -0.50 -4.59
C ARG A 292 -16.20 -0.60 -5.81
N VAL A 293 -16.84 0.53 -6.12
CA VAL A 293 -17.60 0.76 -7.36
C VAL A 293 -17.11 2.04 -8.02
N ASP A 294 -17.40 2.23 -9.31
CA ASP A 294 -17.25 3.53 -9.95
C ASP A 294 -18.54 4.37 -9.81
N ALA A 295 -18.52 5.62 -10.30
CA ALA A 295 -19.67 6.53 -10.24
C ALA A 295 -20.89 6.05 -11.08
N GLN A 296 -20.70 5.07 -11.98
CA GLN A 296 -21.80 4.43 -12.74
C GLN A 296 -22.32 3.16 -12.07
N GLY A 297 -21.75 2.78 -10.91
CA GLY A 297 -22.15 1.59 -10.17
C GLY A 297 -21.52 0.29 -10.65
N LEU A 298 -20.51 0.34 -11.54
CA LEU A 298 -19.77 -0.85 -11.95
C LEU A 298 -18.87 -1.31 -10.80
N GLN A 299 -19.05 -2.56 -10.33
CA GLN A 299 -18.16 -3.13 -9.33
C GLN A 299 -16.73 -3.27 -9.88
N LEU A 300 -15.74 -2.67 -9.20
CA LEU A 300 -14.33 -2.81 -9.57
C LEU A 300 -13.74 -4.17 -9.15
N PRO A 301 -12.59 -4.57 -9.69
CA PRO A 301 -11.83 -3.95 -10.78
C PRO A 301 -12.55 -4.10 -12.14
N TYR A 302 -12.19 -3.29 -13.15
CA TYR A 302 -12.72 -3.46 -14.50
C TYR A 302 -12.23 -4.76 -15.15
N LEU A 303 -10.96 -5.10 -14.98
CA LEU A 303 -10.33 -6.30 -15.52
C LEU A 303 -10.83 -7.57 -14.83
N ASP A 304 -10.99 -8.65 -15.57
CA ASP A 304 -11.43 -9.93 -15.04
C ASP A 304 -10.29 -10.75 -14.45
N SER A 305 -9.08 -10.63 -15.03
CA SER A 305 -7.91 -11.31 -14.48
C SER A 305 -6.60 -10.55 -14.70
N VAL A 306 -5.61 -10.92 -13.91
CA VAL A 306 -4.21 -10.51 -14.04
C VAL A 306 -3.38 -11.78 -14.18
N ALA A 307 -2.65 -11.92 -15.29
CA ALA A 307 -1.69 -12.99 -15.50
C ALA A 307 -0.28 -12.48 -15.22
N VAL A 308 0.41 -13.09 -14.28
CA VAL A 308 1.81 -12.83 -13.98
C VAL A 308 2.63 -13.96 -14.57
N GLN A 309 3.40 -13.68 -15.63
CA GLN A 309 4.28 -14.64 -16.27
C GLN A 309 5.70 -14.46 -15.76
N VAL A 310 6.32 -15.56 -15.30
CA VAL A 310 7.70 -15.58 -14.84
C VAL A 310 8.61 -15.75 -16.05
N ALA A 311 9.63 -14.92 -16.19
CA ALA A 311 10.64 -14.98 -17.23
C ALA A 311 12.01 -14.58 -16.69
N ASP A 312 13.10 -15.07 -17.28
CA ASP A 312 14.44 -14.60 -16.89
C ASP A 312 14.52 -13.07 -16.98
N SER A 313 15.07 -12.44 -15.94
CA SER A 313 15.16 -10.98 -15.84
C SER A 313 15.86 -10.31 -17.01
N LYS A 314 16.84 -10.99 -17.63
CA LYS A 314 17.57 -10.50 -18.79
C LYS A 314 16.73 -10.54 -20.09
N LEU A 315 15.70 -11.39 -20.15
CA LEU A 315 14.81 -11.51 -21.30
C LEU A 315 13.62 -10.54 -21.21
N ILE A 316 13.29 -10.04 -20.02
CA ILE A 316 12.12 -9.18 -19.82
C ILE A 316 12.13 -7.97 -20.75
N PRO A 317 13.21 -7.18 -20.93
CA PRO A 317 13.22 -6.06 -21.85
C PRO A 317 12.89 -6.44 -23.29
N ALA A 318 13.43 -7.55 -23.79
CA ALA A 318 13.15 -8.05 -25.14
C ALA A 318 11.69 -8.51 -25.31
N LYS A 319 11.13 -9.18 -24.28
CA LYS A 319 9.73 -9.59 -24.26
C LYS A 319 8.78 -8.40 -24.25
N VAL A 320 9.08 -7.37 -23.46
CA VAL A 320 8.32 -6.10 -23.47
C VAL A 320 8.40 -5.44 -24.86
N ALA A 321 9.59 -5.36 -25.45
CA ALA A 321 9.78 -4.83 -26.81
C ALA A 321 9.00 -5.62 -27.87
N ALA A 322 8.73 -6.93 -27.65
CA ALA A 322 7.91 -7.76 -28.50
C ALA A 322 6.39 -7.58 -28.26
N GLY A 323 5.98 -6.91 -27.18
CA GLY A 323 4.57 -6.73 -26.81
C GLY A 323 3.99 -7.85 -25.96
N ASP A 324 4.82 -8.67 -25.29
CA ASP A 324 4.40 -9.79 -24.45
C ASP A 324 3.80 -9.35 -23.09
N ALA A 325 3.76 -8.06 -22.79
CA ALA A 325 3.20 -7.51 -21.56
C ALA A 325 2.34 -6.28 -21.83
N ASP A 326 1.23 -6.19 -21.11
CA ASP A 326 0.35 -5.01 -21.15
C ASP A 326 0.83 -3.90 -20.22
N LEU A 327 1.47 -4.28 -19.11
CA LEU A 327 2.10 -3.39 -18.16
C LEU A 327 3.43 -3.98 -17.69
N ALA A 328 4.50 -3.18 -17.75
CA ALA A 328 5.81 -3.56 -17.25
C ALA A 328 6.47 -2.39 -16.54
N ALA A 329 6.80 -2.57 -15.25
CA ALA A 329 7.46 -1.57 -14.43
C ALA A 329 8.70 -2.14 -13.69
N ARG A 330 8.89 -3.46 -13.68
CA ARG A 330 10.03 -4.13 -13.02
C ARG A 330 10.97 -4.73 -14.04
N TYR A 331 12.23 -4.87 -13.64
CA TYR A 331 13.30 -5.45 -14.46
C TYR A 331 13.56 -4.70 -15.77
N LEU A 332 13.04 -3.47 -15.87
CA LEU A 332 13.40 -2.50 -16.89
C LEU A 332 14.36 -1.48 -16.28
N ARG A 333 15.47 -1.27 -16.96
CA ARG A 333 16.52 -0.31 -16.58
C ARG A 333 16.55 0.81 -17.61
N PHE A 334 17.17 1.93 -17.25
CA PHE A 334 17.28 3.04 -18.19
C PHE A 334 18.11 2.68 -19.42
N ASP A 335 19.09 1.79 -19.30
CA ASP A 335 19.88 1.25 -20.43
C ASP A 335 19.03 0.49 -21.48
N ASN A 336 17.79 0.10 -21.13
CA ASN A 336 16.83 -0.49 -22.06
C ASN A 336 15.97 0.57 -22.79
N PHE A 337 16.12 1.86 -22.46
CA PHE A 337 15.22 2.91 -22.92
C PHE A 337 15.16 3.00 -24.45
N THR A 338 16.31 3.04 -25.14
CA THR A 338 16.36 3.13 -26.60
C THR A 338 15.65 1.96 -27.28
N LEU A 339 15.96 0.71 -26.87
CA LEU A 339 15.29 -0.49 -27.37
C LEU A 339 13.76 -0.41 -27.23
N LEU A 340 13.32 -0.04 -26.02
CA LEU A 340 11.89 0.02 -25.71
C LEU A 340 11.21 1.16 -26.48
N LYS A 341 11.86 2.32 -26.60
CA LYS A 341 11.32 3.47 -27.29
C LYS A 341 11.16 3.24 -28.81
N GLU A 342 12.15 2.63 -29.45
CA GLU A 342 12.12 2.25 -30.84
C GLU A 342 11.07 1.18 -31.15
N SER A 343 10.74 0.32 -30.17
CA SER A 343 9.79 -0.77 -30.31
C SER A 343 8.34 -0.38 -30.02
N GLU A 344 8.05 0.85 -29.57
CA GLU A 344 6.71 1.30 -29.16
C GLU A 344 5.62 1.00 -30.22
N ALA A 345 5.87 1.37 -31.47
CA ALA A 345 4.89 1.20 -32.54
C ALA A 345 4.59 -0.29 -32.83
N ARG A 346 5.64 -1.12 -32.86
CA ARG A 346 5.53 -2.56 -33.11
C ARG A 346 4.87 -3.29 -31.93
N GLY A 347 5.29 -2.97 -30.71
CA GLY A 347 4.80 -3.59 -29.47
C GLY A 347 3.46 -3.00 -28.98
N LYS A 348 2.96 -1.93 -29.64
CA LYS A 348 1.68 -1.25 -29.31
C LYS A 348 1.59 -0.78 -27.85
N TYR A 349 2.68 -0.28 -27.30
CA TYR A 349 2.76 0.27 -25.96
C TYR A 349 3.37 1.69 -25.97
N LYS A 350 3.44 2.35 -24.82
CA LYS A 350 4.14 3.62 -24.60
C LYS A 350 5.15 3.47 -23.48
N VAL A 351 6.34 4.02 -23.66
CA VAL A 351 7.33 4.17 -22.61
C VAL A 351 7.08 5.49 -21.87
N LEU A 352 6.81 5.38 -20.58
CA LEU A 352 6.61 6.52 -19.69
C LEU A 352 7.79 6.60 -18.73
N LEU A 353 8.44 7.75 -18.69
CA LEU A 353 9.48 8.05 -17.70
C LEU A 353 8.80 8.72 -16.50
N TRP A 354 8.83 8.05 -15.37
CA TRP A 354 8.33 8.61 -14.12
C TRP A 354 9.47 9.18 -13.29
N ASN A 355 9.22 10.32 -12.66
CA ASN A 355 10.16 10.84 -11.69
C ASN A 355 10.34 9.84 -10.55
N SER A 356 11.60 9.52 -10.27
CA SER A 356 11.93 8.63 -9.17
C SER A 356 11.74 9.37 -7.83
N ALA A 357 11.19 8.68 -6.84
CA ALA A 357 11.14 9.18 -5.46
C ALA A 357 12.47 9.01 -4.70
N TRP A 358 13.53 8.67 -5.38
CA TRP A 358 14.87 8.49 -4.79
C TRP A 358 15.67 9.79 -4.95
N GLY A 359 16.42 10.15 -3.91
CA GLY A 359 17.25 11.36 -3.96
C GLY A 359 18.38 11.30 -5.00
N SER A 360 18.81 10.08 -5.39
CA SER A 360 19.77 9.84 -6.47
C SER A 360 19.59 8.44 -7.05
N GLN A 361 19.80 8.30 -8.36
CA GLN A 361 19.81 6.99 -9.05
C GLN A 361 21.04 6.17 -8.69
N VAL A 362 22.18 6.83 -8.47
CA VAL A 362 23.44 6.22 -8.07
C VAL A 362 24.03 7.05 -6.93
N ALA A 363 24.29 6.42 -5.81
CA ALA A 363 24.91 7.06 -4.65
C ALA A 363 26.08 6.24 -4.13
N LEU A 364 27.19 6.92 -3.84
CA LEU A 364 28.39 6.33 -3.24
C LEU A 364 28.31 6.48 -1.72
N TYR A 365 28.28 5.35 -0.99
CA TYR A 365 28.27 5.32 0.47
C TYR A 365 29.57 4.76 1.02
N PRO A 366 30.58 5.58 1.37
CA PRO A 366 31.78 5.12 2.02
C PRO A 366 31.46 4.46 3.38
N ASN A 367 32.07 3.31 3.68
CA ASN A 367 31.87 2.61 4.94
C ASN A 367 32.51 3.38 6.10
N LEU A 368 31.74 4.17 6.84
CA LEU A 368 32.21 4.96 7.99
C LEU A 368 32.67 4.10 9.18
N ASN A 369 32.40 2.79 9.15
CA ASN A 369 32.78 1.81 10.17
C ASN A 369 33.81 0.79 9.65
N ALA A 370 34.58 1.15 8.61
CA ALA A 370 35.65 0.32 8.09
C ALA A 370 36.59 -0.21 9.20
N ALA A 371 37.03 -1.45 9.08
CA ALA A 371 37.92 -2.07 10.07
C ALA A 371 39.31 -1.38 10.09
N ASP A 372 39.82 -0.99 8.93
CA ASP A 372 41.06 -0.22 8.80
C ASP A 372 40.91 1.16 9.45
N PRO A 373 41.72 1.50 10.47
CA PRO A 373 41.58 2.75 11.20
C PRO A 373 41.93 3.99 10.38
N GLU A 374 42.91 3.91 9.49
CA GLU A 374 43.31 5.05 8.62
C GLU A 374 42.23 5.35 7.58
N TRP A 375 41.72 4.29 6.93
CA TRP A 375 40.59 4.43 6.00
C TRP A 375 39.34 4.94 6.70
N ARG A 376 39.02 4.41 7.89
CA ARG A 376 37.89 4.87 8.71
C ARG A 376 37.99 6.34 9.09
N LYS A 377 39.20 6.83 9.46
CA LYS A 377 39.45 8.24 9.75
C LYS A 377 39.23 9.09 8.49
N LEU A 378 39.77 8.65 7.34
CA LEU A 378 39.66 9.37 6.08
C LEU A 378 38.20 9.48 5.61
N VAL A 379 37.43 8.40 5.58
CA VAL A 379 36.02 8.42 5.12
C VAL A 379 35.06 9.18 6.07
N ARG A 380 35.48 9.37 7.32
CA ARG A 380 34.73 10.19 8.27
C ARG A 380 35.02 11.69 8.12
N ASP A 381 36.11 12.07 7.45
CA ASP A 381 36.39 13.47 7.14
C ASP A 381 35.42 13.95 6.05
N VAL A 382 34.63 14.99 6.36
CA VAL A 382 33.66 15.57 5.45
C VAL A 382 34.33 16.14 4.18
N ARG A 383 35.56 16.65 4.30
CA ARG A 383 36.32 17.21 3.17
C ARG A 383 36.65 16.13 2.16
N PHE A 384 37.02 14.94 2.62
CA PHE A 384 37.26 13.80 1.74
C PHE A 384 35.98 13.35 1.00
N ARG A 385 34.84 13.27 1.70
CA ARG A 385 33.57 12.93 1.07
C ARG A 385 33.11 13.97 0.04
N ARG A 386 33.33 15.28 0.35
CA ARG A 386 33.09 16.37 -0.61
C ARG A 386 34.00 16.28 -1.82
N ALA A 387 35.27 15.97 -1.63
CA ALA A 387 36.22 15.78 -2.75
C ALA A 387 35.79 14.61 -3.65
N LEU A 388 35.32 13.49 -3.06
CA LEU A 388 34.76 12.38 -3.83
C LEU A 388 33.53 12.81 -4.65
N SER A 389 32.65 13.62 -4.05
CA SER A 389 31.46 14.13 -4.77
C SER A 389 31.82 15.05 -5.91
N LEU A 390 32.81 15.95 -5.70
CA LEU A 390 33.29 16.89 -6.73
C LEU A 390 34.05 16.18 -7.85
N ALA A 391 34.68 15.05 -7.58
CA ALA A 391 35.39 14.24 -8.58
C ALA A 391 34.45 13.49 -9.56
N ILE A 392 33.13 13.48 -9.30
CA ILE A 392 32.15 12.85 -10.18
C ILE A 392 31.67 13.86 -11.20
N ASP A 393 31.98 13.64 -12.49
CA ASP A 393 31.42 14.40 -13.60
C ASP A 393 29.97 13.95 -13.87
N ARG A 394 29.00 14.65 -13.25
CA ARG A 394 27.58 14.36 -13.39
C ARG A 394 27.04 14.69 -14.77
N GLY A 395 27.63 15.72 -15.43
CA GLY A 395 27.25 16.10 -16.78
C GLY A 395 27.62 15.02 -17.80
N GLU A 396 28.84 14.47 -17.72
CA GLU A 396 29.26 13.37 -18.58
C GLU A 396 28.39 12.11 -18.32
N ILE A 397 28.11 11.76 -17.07
CA ILE A 397 27.24 10.65 -16.74
C ILE A 397 25.82 10.89 -17.28
N ASN A 398 25.28 12.09 -17.14
CA ASN A 398 23.96 12.42 -17.66
C ASN A 398 23.90 12.26 -19.18
N GLN A 399 24.87 12.81 -19.92
CA GLN A 399 24.89 12.70 -21.37
C GLN A 399 25.11 11.27 -21.86
N THR A 400 26.03 10.52 -21.27
CA THR A 400 26.42 9.19 -21.78
C THR A 400 25.49 8.07 -21.31
N VAL A 401 24.97 8.13 -20.06
CA VAL A 401 24.17 7.08 -19.46
C VAL A 401 22.67 7.39 -19.50
N TYR A 402 22.29 8.66 -19.28
CA TYR A 402 20.89 9.07 -19.17
C TYR A 402 20.40 9.89 -20.37
N LEU A 403 21.20 10.01 -21.43
CA LEU A 403 20.85 10.70 -22.67
C LEU A 403 20.39 12.16 -22.44
N GLY A 404 20.95 12.83 -21.43
CA GLY A 404 20.55 14.17 -21.02
C GLY A 404 19.17 14.27 -20.33
N LEU A 405 18.53 13.15 -19.98
CA LEU A 405 17.18 13.11 -19.43
C LEU A 405 17.12 13.12 -17.90
N ALA A 406 18.26 13.00 -17.22
CA ALA A 406 18.33 13.08 -15.76
C ALA A 406 18.56 14.52 -15.28
N THR A 407 18.22 14.80 -14.04
CA THR A 407 18.59 16.03 -13.34
C THR A 407 19.89 15.81 -12.56
N GLU A 408 20.88 16.66 -12.78
CA GLU A 408 22.15 16.60 -12.07
C GLU A 408 21.98 17.13 -10.64
N GLY A 409 22.54 16.45 -9.65
CA GLY A 409 22.44 16.87 -8.25
C GLY A 409 23.14 15.93 -7.29
N GLY A 410 23.16 16.31 -6.02
CA GLY A 410 23.59 15.49 -4.91
C GLY A 410 22.51 14.48 -4.50
N ASN A 411 22.89 13.48 -3.69
CA ASN A 411 21.94 12.57 -3.08
C ASN A 411 21.25 13.26 -1.88
N THR A 412 20.10 13.84 -2.13
CA THR A 412 19.32 14.58 -1.12
C THR A 412 17.83 14.29 -1.27
N VAL A 413 16.99 14.95 -0.48
CA VAL A 413 15.53 14.87 -0.61
C VAL A 413 15.07 15.49 -1.93
N LEU A 414 13.95 15.02 -2.46
CA LEU A 414 13.39 15.53 -3.70
C LEU A 414 12.98 17.00 -3.58
N ALA A 415 13.10 17.76 -4.67
CA ALA A 415 12.70 19.16 -4.73
C ALA A 415 11.22 19.40 -4.37
N GLN A 416 10.35 18.41 -4.57
CA GLN A 416 8.93 18.46 -4.21
C GLN A 416 8.67 18.13 -2.72
N SER A 417 9.68 17.68 -1.98
CA SER A 417 9.55 17.40 -0.56
C SER A 417 9.44 18.70 0.26
N PRO A 418 8.57 18.78 1.28
CA PRO A 418 8.56 19.92 2.20
C PRO A 418 9.84 20.04 3.05
N LEU A 419 10.70 19.00 3.03
CA LEU A 419 12.01 18.98 3.70
C LEU A 419 13.15 19.41 2.77
N PHE A 420 12.85 19.78 1.52
CA PHE A 420 13.86 20.21 0.56
C PHE A 420 14.39 21.61 0.90
N ASP A 421 15.70 21.76 0.84
CA ASP A 421 16.42 23.01 0.99
C ASP A 421 17.41 23.13 -0.18
N GLU A 422 17.36 24.22 -0.93
CA GLU A 422 18.24 24.45 -2.10
C GLU A 422 19.74 24.42 -1.72
N SER A 423 20.09 24.71 -0.48
CA SER A 423 21.48 24.61 -0.01
C SER A 423 22.03 23.19 -0.13
N TYR A 424 21.16 22.16 -0.11
CA TYR A 424 21.59 20.76 -0.27
C TYR A 424 22.02 20.40 -1.69
N LEU A 425 21.63 21.18 -2.69
CA LEU A 425 22.08 20.97 -4.08
C LEU A 425 23.55 21.37 -4.26
N ASN A 426 24.03 22.29 -3.47
CA ASN A 426 25.36 22.90 -3.57
C ASN A 426 26.30 22.50 -2.40
N ALA A 427 25.89 21.58 -1.55
CA ALA A 427 26.62 21.19 -0.35
C ALA A 427 27.74 20.16 -0.59
#